data_dbeddbb36c9cdedeb868ab8782377d5b
#
_entry.id   dbeddbb36c9cdedeb868ab8782377d5b
#
_cell.length_a   1.000
_cell.length_b   1.000
_cell.length_c   1.000
_cell.angle_alpha   90.00
_cell.angle_beta   90.00
_cell.angle_gamma   90.00
#
_symmetry.space_group_name_H-M   'P 1'
#
loop_
_entity.id
_entity.type
_entity.pdbx_description
1 polymer ?
#
loop_
_entity_poly.entity_id
_entity_poly.type
_entity_poly.pdbx_seq_one_letter_code
_entity_poly.pdbx_strand_id
1 'polypeptide(L)'
;IKKIIITEDSTEGKKLERLISKYDGKNQDFRLIVNETRLGQLKSIDKAYREIDTEYIFHCEDDWEFLREGFIEKSMEMLKEDPKIAVVGLRSREDCSGIPISKENYMASNGEEYFEILEDVFTYNPGLRRKDVCDLFGSHEKLEGKLWEAELSKFYKERGYKMISFVNPFVEHIGNKRHVHFSKRGKNSVLDFKIDRMVKKIRYTFLKLFGKVK
;
A
#
# COMPACT_ATOMS: atom_id res chain seq x y z
N ILE A 1 12.38 7.52 11.87
CA ILE A 1 12.14 6.08 11.62
C ILE A 1 12.84 5.30 12.75
N LYS A 2 12.10 4.42 13.44
CA LYS A 2 12.62 3.61 14.55
C LYS A 2 13.34 2.35 14.01
N LYS A 3 12.73 1.69 13.02
CA LYS A 3 13.21 0.41 12.48
C LYS A 3 12.87 0.29 10.99
N ILE A 4 13.76 -0.31 10.22
CA ILE A 4 13.54 -0.67 8.82
C ILE A 4 13.56 -2.19 8.73
N ILE A 5 12.45 -2.78 8.27
CA ILE A 5 12.32 -4.22 8.06
C ILE A 5 12.26 -4.47 6.56
N ILE A 6 13.17 -5.29 6.07
CA ILE A 6 13.24 -5.68 4.66
C ILE A 6 12.97 -7.17 4.58
N THR A 7 11.97 -7.57 3.77
CA THR A 7 11.69 -8.98 3.47
C THR A 7 12.22 -9.33 2.09
N GLU A 8 13.00 -10.40 2.00
CA GLU A 8 13.55 -10.93 0.76
C GLU A 8 12.99 -12.33 0.50
N ASP A 9 12.22 -12.45 -0.56
CA ASP A 9 11.52 -13.69 -0.96
C ASP A 9 12.10 -14.31 -2.25
N SER A 10 13.23 -13.76 -2.74
CA SER A 10 14.00 -14.32 -3.84
C SER A 10 15.09 -15.27 -3.32
N THR A 11 15.83 -15.86 -4.24
CA THR A 11 17.01 -16.69 -3.93
C THR A 11 18.29 -15.85 -3.76
N GLU A 12 18.22 -14.51 -3.81
CA GLU A 12 19.37 -13.59 -3.84
C GLU A 12 19.67 -12.92 -2.49
N GLY A 13 19.21 -13.47 -1.36
CA GLY A 13 19.36 -12.89 -0.03
C GLY A 13 20.79 -12.44 0.31
N LYS A 14 21.82 -13.20 -0.08
CA LYS A 14 23.24 -12.85 0.13
C LYS A 14 23.66 -11.54 -0.56
N LYS A 15 23.04 -11.21 -1.69
CA LYS A 15 23.32 -9.96 -2.41
C LYS A 15 22.73 -8.78 -1.66
N LEU A 16 21.53 -8.94 -1.14
CA LEU A 16 20.84 -7.93 -0.35
C LEU A 16 21.54 -7.70 0.99
N GLU A 17 22.01 -8.75 1.69
CA GLU A 17 22.82 -8.63 2.91
C GLU A 17 24.06 -7.75 2.68
N ARG A 18 24.79 -7.96 1.58
CA ARG A 18 25.94 -7.13 1.22
C ARG A 18 25.59 -5.67 0.92
N LEU A 19 24.40 -5.42 0.38
CA LEU A 19 23.93 -4.06 0.14
C LEU A 19 23.58 -3.37 1.46
N ILE A 20 22.83 -4.04 2.32
CA ILE A 20 22.41 -3.50 3.62
C ILE A 20 23.63 -3.21 4.51
N SER A 21 24.63 -4.09 4.54
CA SER A 21 25.86 -3.88 5.33
C SER A 21 26.61 -2.59 4.99
N LYS A 22 26.43 -2.03 3.79
CA LYS A 22 27.00 -0.74 3.41
C LYS A 22 26.26 0.45 4.06
N TYR A 23 25.04 0.25 4.49
CA TYR A 23 24.20 1.26 5.14
C TYR A 23 24.13 1.05 6.66
N ASP A 24 24.57 -0.12 7.13
CA ASP A 24 24.67 -0.47 8.55
C ASP A 24 25.68 0.47 9.23
N GLY A 25 25.27 1.15 10.31
CA GLY A 25 26.09 2.14 10.99
C GLY A 25 25.64 3.60 10.88
N LYS A 26 24.56 3.89 10.13
CA LYS A 26 23.97 5.25 10.04
C LYS A 26 22.83 5.49 11.02
N ASN A 27 22.90 4.96 12.24
CA ASN A 27 21.93 5.15 13.34
C ASN A 27 20.50 4.64 13.03
N GLN A 28 20.34 3.63 12.18
CA GLN A 28 19.04 3.02 11.91
C GLN A 28 19.10 1.52 12.21
N ASP A 29 18.06 1.02 12.88
CA ASP A 29 17.88 -0.40 13.13
C ASP A 29 17.33 -1.08 11.86
N PHE A 30 18.19 -1.84 11.18
CA PHE A 30 17.86 -2.64 10.01
C PHE A 30 17.62 -4.09 10.40
N ARG A 31 16.48 -4.62 10.00
CA ARG A 31 16.14 -6.03 10.13
C ARG A 31 15.89 -6.62 8.75
N LEU A 32 16.77 -7.53 8.30
CA LEU A 32 16.59 -8.33 7.09
C LEU A 32 15.95 -9.67 7.44
N ILE A 33 14.85 -9.99 6.76
CA ILE A 33 14.16 -11.28 6.82
C ILE A 33 14.31 -11.94 5.45
N VAL A 34 15.24 -12.91 5.35
CA VAL A 34 15.41 -13.73 4.16
C VAL A 34 14.55 -14.98 4.30
N ASN A 35 13.70 -15.25 3.34
CA ASN A 35 12.93 -16.48 3.32
C ASN A 35 13.77 -17.62 2.72
N GLU A 36 13.89 -18.73 3.43
CA GLU A 36 14.63 -19.92 2.96
C GLU A 36 14.00 -20.53 1.71
N THR A 37 12.69 -20.42 1.59
CA THR A 37 11.91 -20.80 0.43
C THR A 37 10.99 -19.66 0.03
N ARG A 38 10.58 -19.61 -1.23
CA ARG A 38 9.67 -18.58 -1.72
C ARG A 38 8.29 -18.73 -1.07
N LEU A 39 7.95 -17.82 -0.18
CA LEU A 39 6.69 -17.81 0.57
C LEU A 39 5.57 -17.05 -0.16
N GLY A 40 5.92 -16.07 -0.98
CA GLY A 40 5.00 -15.13 -1.60
C GLY A 40 4.75 -13.88 -0.74
N GLN A 41 4.17 -12.87 -1.37
CA GLN A 41 4.05 -11.52 -0.81
C GLN A 41 3.28 -11.49 0.53
N LEU A 42 2.12 -12.15 0.63
CA LEU A 42 1.27 -12.08 1.83
C LEU A 42 1.96 -12.64 3.06
N LYS A 43 2.61 -13.80 2.95
CA LYS A 43 3.35 -14.42 4.05
C LYS A 43 4.58 -13.61 4.45
N SER A 44 5.25 -12.99 3.47
CA SER A 44 6.39 -12.11 3.71
C SER A 44 5.97 -10.84 4.44
N ILE A 45 4.83 -10.24 4.06
CA ILE A 45 4.23 -9.10 4.78
C ILE A 45 3.89 -9.49 6.22
N ASP A 46 3.24 -10.63 6.44
CA ASP A 46 2.88 -11.09 7.79
C ASP A 46 4.12 -11.32 8.67
N LYS A 47 5.22 -11.82 8.11
CA LYS A 47 6.48 -11.93 8.84
C LYS A 47 7.01 -10.56 9.27
N ALA A 48 7.04 -9.57 8.36
CA ALA A 48 7.48 -8.23 8.68
C ALA A 48 6.58 -7.57 9.73
N TYR A 49 5.26 -7.65 9.55
CA TYR A 49 4.30 -6.97 10.42
C TYR A 49 4.30 -7.51 11.84
N ARG A 50 4.64 -8.78 12.05
CA ARG A 50 4.81 -9.36 13.40
C ARG A 50 6.00 -8.80 14.16
N GLU A 51 7.03 -8.29 13.48
CA GLU A 51 8.20 -7.69 14.11
C GLU A 51 8.04 -6.19 14.39
N ILE A 52 6.88 -5.59 14.05
CA ILE A 52 6.63 -4.16 14.24
C ILE A 52 6.04 -3.93 15.62
N ASP A 53 6.71 -3.06 16.39
CA ASP A 53 6.35 -2.61 17.73
C ASP A 53 6.05 -1.11 17.80
N THR A 54 5.96 -0.44 16.63
CA THR A 54 5.67 0.99 16.50
C THR A 54 4.20 1.26 16.23
N GLU A 55 3.73 2.45 16.58
CA GLU A 55 2.34 2.90 16.35
C GLU A 55 1.99 3.01 14.85
N TYR A 56 2.98 3.35 14.01
CA TYR A 56 2.81 3.54 12.58
C TYR A 56 3.66 2.58 11.78
N ILE A 57 3.14 2.17 10.62
CA ILE A 57 3.80 1.36 9.62
C ILE A 57 3.87 2.15 8.33
N PHE A 58 5.06 2.41 7.82
CA PHE A 58 5.26 2.79 6.44
C PHE A 58 5.54 1.53 5.62
N HIS A 59 4.66 1.20 4.70
CA HIS A 59 4.82 0.07 3.78
C HIS A 59 5.21 0.58 2.40
N CYS A 60 6.19 -0.08 1.79
CA CYS A 60 6.68 0.23 0.45
C CYS A 60 7.19 -1.06 -0.21
N GLU A 61 7.03 -1.16 -1.52
CA GLU A 61 7.65 -2.17 -2.38
C GLU A 61 8.90 -1.57 -3.06
N ASP A 62 9.71 -2.38 -3.75
CA ASP A 62 11.01 -2.02 -4.31
C ASP A 62 10.95 -1.34 -5.70
N ASP A 63 9.75 -1.18 -6.26
CA ASP A 63 9.50 -0.61 -7.58
C ASP A 63 8.96 0.83 -7.56
N TRP A 64 9.28 1.59 -6.47
CA TRP A 64 8.86 2.97 -6.27
C TRP A 64 10.06 3.91 -6.10
N GLU A 65 10.04 5.03 -6.81
CA GLU A 65 10.97 6.15 -6.65
C GLU A 65 10.34 7.24 -5.79
N PHE A 66 11.11 7.77 -4.82
CA PHE A 66 10.67 8.87 -3.97
C PHE A 66 11.04 10.20 -4.59
N LEU A 67 10.05 11.07 -4.79
CA LEU A 67 10.19 12.35 -5.48
C LEU A 67 10.55 13.50 -4.53
N ARG A 68 10.14 13.42 -3.25
CA ARG A 68 10.36 14.45 -2.24
C ARG A 68 10.32 13.89 -0.84
N GLU A 69 10.80 14.66 0.13
CA GLU A 69 10.87 14.30 1.56
C GLU A 69 9.64 14.79 2.34
N GLY A 70 9.54 14.37 3.62
CA GLY A 70 8.53 14.86 4.57
C GLY A 70 7.21 14.08 4.56
N PHE A 71 7.09 13.01 3.78
CA PHE A 71 5.84 12.24 3.66
C PHE A 71 5.45 11.50 4.94
N ILE A 72 6.41 11.07 5.75
CA ILE A 72 6.13 10.37 7.02
C ILE A 72 5.43 11.30 8.00
N GLU A 73 6.03 12.47 8.26
CA GLU A 73 5.54 13.46 9.20
C GLU A 73 4.15 13.94 8.80
N LYS A 74 3.99 14.34 7.54
CA LYS A 74 2.72 14.81 6.99
C LYS A 74 1.62 13.76 7.02
N SER A 75 1.96 12.50 6.71
CA SER A 75 1.01 11.39 6.82
C SER A 75 0.62 11.10 8.26
N MET A 76 1.56 11.18 9.21
CA MET A 76 1.27 11.01 10.64
C MET A 76 0.30 12.08 11.16
N GLU A 77 0.45 13.33 10.72
CA GLU A 77 -0.46 14.42 11.08
C GLU A 77 -1.87 14.11 10.60
N MET A 78 -2.04 13.69 9.35
CA MET A 78 -3.34 13.31 8.78
C MET A 78 -3.99 12.12 9.52
N LEU A 79 -3.19 11.09 9.87
CA LEU A 79 -3.68 9.94 10.63
C LEU A 79 -4.10 10.31 12.07
N LYS A 80 -3.46 11.31 12.67
CA LYS A 80 -3.84 11.84 14.00
C LYS A 80 -5.09 12.71 13.92
N GLU A 81 -5.24 13.50 12.85
CA GLU A 81 -6.38 14.40 12.64
C GLU A 81 -7.68 13.60 12.41
N ASP A 82 -7.62 12.49 11.66
CA ASP A 82 -8.78 11.65 11.43
C ASP A 82 -8.50 10.17 11.71
N PRO A 83 -9.02 9.62 12.82
CA PRO A 83 -8.83 8.22 13.19
C PRO A 83 -9.52 7.21 12.25
N LYS A 84 -10.36 7.67 11.32
CA LYS A 84 -10.99 6.83 10.32
C LYS A 84 -10.15 6.66 9.05
N ILE A 85 -9.02 7.33 8.92
CA ILE A 85 -8.09 7.06 7.83
C ILE A 85 -7.33 5.75 8.13
N ALA A 86 -7.51 4.75 7.27
CA ALA A 86 -6.76 3.49 7.34
C ALA A 86 -5.37 3.63 6.73
N VAL A 87 -5.29 4.33 5.58
CA VAL A 87 -4.05 4.50 4.81
C VAL A 87 -3.97 5.92 4.29
N VAL A 88 -2.80 6.54 4.44
CA VAL A 88 -2.39 7.73 3.70
C VAL A 88 -1.47 7.27 2.58
N GLY A 89 -1.98 7.26 1.34
CA GLY A 89 -1.24 6.88 0.15
C GLY A 89 -0.36 8.01 -0.37
N LEU A 90 0.70 7.67 -1.10
CA LEU A 90 1.68 8.60 -1.62
C LEU A 90 1.61 8.81 -3.13
N ARG A 91 0.75 8.05 -3.82
CA ARG A 91 0.62 8.05 -5.29
C ARG A 91 -0.14 9.25 -5.81
N SER A 92 0.13 9.59 -7.07
CA SER A 92 -0.62 10.62 -7.78
C SER A 92 -2.08 10.22 -8.05
N ARG A 93 -2.89 11.22 -8.38
CA ARG A 93 -4.27 11.01 -8.85
C ARG A 93 -4.32 10.23 -10.17
N GLU A 94 -3.33 10.44 -11.04
CA GLU A 94 -3.19 9.77 -12.33
C GLU A 94 -2.89 8.28 -12.17
N ASP A 95 -2.05 7.90 -11.20
CA ASP A 95 -1.75 6.51 -10.85
C ASP A 95 -2.97 5.78 -10.28
N CYS A 96 -3.94 6.52 -9.75
CA CYS A 96 -5.22 6.00 -9.31
C CYS A 96 -6.25 5.91 -10.45
N SER A 97 -5.83 6.04 -11.72
CA SER A 97 -6.72 5.99 -12.87
C SER A 97 -7.49 4.65 -12.93
N GLY A 98 -8.82 4.74 -13.03
CA GLY A 98 -9.72 3.58 -13.01
C GLY A 98 -10.18 3.16 -11.61
N ILE A 99 -9.73 3.84 -10.55
CA ILE A 99 -10.22 3.71 -9.19
C ILE A 99 -11.14 4.91 -8.90
N PRO A 100 -12.33 4.72 -8.32
CA PRO A 100 -13.18 5.84 -7.91
C PRO A 100 -12.51 6.70 -6.84
N ILE A 101 -12.36 7.99 -7.14
CA ILE A 101 -11.76 8.98 -6.23
C ILE A 101 -12.71 10.17 -6.05
N SER A 102 -12.56 10.93 -4.95
CA SER A 102 -13.33 12.14 -4.70
C SER A 102 -13.13 13.17 -5.81
N LYS A 103 -14.16 13.94 -6.13
CA LYS A 103 -14.07 15.04 -7.08
C LYS A 103 -13.25 16.19 -6.54
N GLU A 104 -13.47 16.49 -5.27
CA GLU A 104 -12.88 17.61 -4.57
C GLU A 104 -11.58 17.20 -3.90
N ASN A 105 -10.66 18.15 -3.79
CA ASN A 105 -9.51 18.05 -2.94
C ASN A 105 -9.87 18.65 -1.59
N TYR A 106 -9.23 18.17 -0.56
CA TYR A 106 -9.36 18.63 0.81
C TYR A 106 -8.02 19.17 1.29
N MET A 107 -8.04 20.26 2.04
CA MET A 107 -6.85 20.82 2.64
C MET A 107 -6.70 20.28 4.06
N ALA A 108 -5.54 19.70 4.37
CA ALA A 108 -5.20 19.30 5.73
C ALA A 108 -4.62 20.48 6.53
N SER A 109 -4.60 20.36 7.85
CA SER A 109 -4.06 21.38 8.74
C SER A 109 -2.57 21.69 8.50
N ASN A 110 -1.82 20.72 7.94
CA ASN A 110 -0.40 20.85 7.58
C ASN A 110 -0.15 21.54 6.22
N GLY A 111 -1.19 22.04 5.56
CA GLY A 111 -1.11 22.73 4.27
C GLY A 111 -0.98 21.83 3.04
N GLU A 112 -1.05 20.50 3.20
CA GLU A 112 -1.09 19.57 2.08
C GLU A 112 -2.54 19.35 1.61
N GLU A 113 -2.70 19.29 0.28
CA GLU A 113 -3.96 18.86 -0.32
C GLU A 113 -3.99 17.35 -0.51
N TYR A 114 -5.13 16.74 -0.27
CA TYR A 114 -5.38 15.34 -0.48
C TYR A 114 -6.73 15.08 -1.15
N PHE A 115 -6.89 13.88 -1.69
CA PHE A 115 -8.16 13.35 -2.21
C PHE A 115 -8.48 12.00 -1.55
N GLU A 116 -9.77 11.68 -1.50
CA GLU A 116 -10.24 10.40 -0.95
C GLU A 116 -10.35 9.34 -2.05
N ILE A 117 -9.94 8.11 -1.76
CA ILE A 117 -10.15 6.93 -2.59
C ILE A 117 -11.42 6.23 -2.10
N LEU A 118 -12.47 6.22 -2.94
CA LEU A 118 -13.83 5.90 -2.52
C LEU A 118 -14.13 4.39 -2.43
N GLU A 119 -13.40 3.56 -3.17
CA GLU A 119 -13.67 2.11 -3.23
C GLU A 119 -12.52 1.28 -2.66
N ASP A 120 -11.30 1.54 -3.06
CA ASP A 120 -10.12 0.79 -2.63
C ASP A 120 -9.49 1.48 -1.40
N VAL A 121 -10.11 1.30 -0.23
CA VAL A 121 -9.69 1.96 1.02
C VAL A 121 -8.45 1.34 1.67
N PHE A 122 -7.87 0.33 1.04
CA PHE A 122 -6.61 -0.28 1.42
C PHE A 122 -5.78 -0.68 0.20
N THR A 123 -4.46 -0.51 0.29
CA THR A 123 -3.50 -0.93 -0.74
C THR A 123 -2.17 -1.29 -0.08
N TYR A 124 -1.37 -2.16 -0.73
CA TYR A 124 0.02 -2.41 -0.36
C TYR A 124 1.01 -1.44 -1.03
N ASN A 125 0.52 -0.58 -1.94
CA ASN A 125 1.36 0.48 -2.48
C ASN A 125 1.89 1.42 -1.36
N PRO A 126 2.93 2.23 -1.62
CA PRO A 126 3.54 3.10 -0.63
C PRO A 126 2.53 3.95 0.12
N GLY A 127 2.56 3.84 1.44
CA GLY A 127 1.65 4.58 2.30
C GLY A 127 1.91 4.35 3.78
N LEU A 128 1.50 5.32 4.58
CA LEU A 128 1.55 5.25 6.04
C LEU A 128 0.19 4.78 6.58
N ARG A 129 0.24 3.93 7.59
CA ARG A 129 -0.93 3.37 8.26
C ARG A 129 -0.68 3.17 9.74
N ARG A 130 -1.75 3.08 10.54
CA ARG A 130 -1.61 2.75 11.96
C ARG A 130 -1.54 1.24 12.15
N LYS A 131 -0.65 0.82 13.06
CA LYS A 131 -0.45 -0.58 13.41
C LYS A 131 -1.73 -1.21 13.98
N ASP A 132 -2.42 -0.53 14.90
CA ASP A 132 -3.65 -0.98 15.52
C ASP A 132 -4.77 -1.24 14.50
N VAL A 133 -4.88 -0.39 13.47
CA VAL A 133 -5.85 -0.59 12.37
C VAL A 133 -5.47 -1.78 11.51
N CYS A 134 -4.17 -1.97 11.20
CA CYS A 134 -3.70 -3.16 10.48
C CYS A 134 -3.99 -4.44 11.26
N ASP A 135 -3.80 -4.43 12.57
CA ASP A 135 -4.01 -5.59 13.45
C ASP A 135 -5.48 -6.05 13.52
N LEU A 136 -6.44 -5.16 13.23
CA LEU A 136 -7.87 -5.54 13.16
C LEU A 136 -8.14 -6.66 12.15
N PHE A 137 -7.38 -6.69 11.04
CA PHE A 137 -7.53 -7.74 10.04
C PHE A 137 -6.83 -9.04 10.45
N GLY A 138 -5.72 -8.94 11.17
CA GLY A 138 -4.86 -10.06 11.55
C GLY A 138 -4.00 -10.54 10.38
N SER A 139 -3.84 -11.87 10.21
CA SER A 139 -2.94 -12.42 9.18
C SER A 139 -3.49 -12.22 7.77
N HIS A 140 -2.63 -11.70 6.87
CA HIS A 140 -2.90 -11.51 5.46
C HIS A 140 -2.83 -12.82 4.66
N GLU A 141 -2.15 -13.85 5.19
CA GLU A 141 -2.04 -15.17 4.55
C GLU A 141 -3.41 -15.79 4.23
N LYS A 142 -4.44 -15.51 5.04
CA LYS A 142 -5.83 -15.95 4.79
C LYS A 142 -6.46 -15.38 3.50
N LEU A 143 -5.78 -14.44 2.84
CA LEU A 143 -6.16 -13.88 1.54
C LEU A 143 -5.54 -14.63 0.37
N GLU A 144 -4.72 -15.66 0.62
CA GLU A 144 -4.10 -16.43 -0.46
C GLU A 144 -5.19 -16.98 -1.41
N GLY A 145 -4.98 -16.79 -2.73
CA GLY A 145 -5.95 -17.18 -3.76
C GLY A 145 -7.12 -16.20 -3.97
N LYS A 146 -7.20 -15.10 -3.23
CA LYS A 146 -8.23 -14.06 -3.35
C LYS A 146 -7.69 -12.79 -4.02
N LEU A 147 -8.58 -11.82 -4.23
CA LEU A 147 -8.22 -10.45 -4.63
C LEU A 147 -7.87 -9.65 -3.35
N TRP A 148 -6.63 -9.69 -2.94
CA TRP A 148 -6.17 -9.27 -1.61
C TRP A 148 -6.59 -7.85 -1.22
N GLU A 149 -6.27 -6.86 -2.07
CA GLU A 149 -6.58 -5.47 -1.77
C GLU A 149 -8.09 -5.21 -1.78
N ALA A 150 -8.84 -5.91 -2.65
CA ALA A 150 -10.31 -5.79 -2.68
C ALA A 150 -10.95 -6.35 -1.39
N GLU A 151 -10.46 -7.50 -0.90
CA GLU A 151 -10.94 -8.09 0.37
C GLU A 151 -10.59 -7.20 1.57
N LEU A 152 -9.36 -6.68 1.61
CA LEU A 152 -8.94 -5.73 2.65
C LEU A 152 -9.75 -4.42 2.58
N SER A 153 -9.92 -3.88 1.39
CA SER A 153 -10.71 -2.66 1.19
C SER A 153 -12.15 -2.85 1.65
N LYS A 154 -12.77 -3.98 1.33
CA LYS A 154 -14.10 -4.33 1.82
C LYS A 154 -14.14 -4.40 3.35
N PHE A 155 -13.19 -5.12 3.95
CA PHE A 155 -13.10 -5.28 5.42
C PHE A 155 -13.01 -3.93 6.15
N TYR A 156 -12.14 -3.03 5.68
CA TYR A 156 -11.96 -1.72 6.30
C TYR A 156 -13.13 -0.77 6.01
N LYS A 157 -13.66 -0.79 4.78
CA LYS A 157 -14.81 0.04 4.40
C LYS A 157 -16.07 -0.28 5.20
N GLU A 158 -16.36 -1.57 5.44
CA GLU A 158 -17.47 -2.02 6.28
C GLU A 158 -17.36 -1.54 7.75
N ARG A 159 -16.14 -1.16 8.18
CA ARG A 159 -15.85 -0.59 9.51
C ARG A 159 -15.77 0.94 9.52
N GLY A 160 -16.14 1.57 8.40
CA GLY A 160 -16.15 3.02 8.23
C GLY A 160 -14.77 3.64 8.09
N TYR A 161 -13.75 2.85 7.72
CA TYR A 161 -12.44 3.40 7.36
C TYR A 161 -12.42 3.92 5.94
N LYS A 162 -11.51 4.87 5.69
CA LYS A 162 -11.25 5.46 4.37
C LYS A 162 -9.77 5.48 4.05
N MET A 163 -9.44 5.65 2.79
CA MET A 163 -8.09 5.91 2.31
C MET A 163 -8.04 7.28 1.65
N ILE A 164 -6.97 8.01 1.93
CA ILE A 164 -6.65 9.28 1.29
C ILE A 164 -5.30 9.19 0.59
N SER A 165 -5.05 10.05 -0.39
CA SER A 165 -3.75 10.20 -1.02
C SER A 165 -3.45 11.67 -1.29
N PHE A 166 -2.17 12.05 -1.29
CA PHE A 166 -1.76 13.41 -1.57
C PHE A 166 -2.03 13.81 -3.02
N VAL A 167 -2.49 15.02 -3.24
CA VAL A 167 -2.66 15.59 -4.59
C VAL A 167 -1.32 15.76 -5.28
N ASN A 168 -0.33 16.29 -4.53
CA ASN A 168 1.05 16.35 -4.98
C ASN A 168 1.79 15.08 -4.53
N PRO A 169 2.13 14.14 -5.43
CA PRO A 169 2.63 12.83 -5.06
C PRO A 169 4.01 12.88 -4.41
N PHE A 170 4.31 11.88 -3.61
CA PHE A 170 5.63 11.65 -3.02
C PHE A 170 6.41 10.53 -3.70
N VAL A 171 5.73 9.74 -4.53
CA VAL A 171 6.33 8.58 -5.21
C VAL A 171 5.87 8.49 -6.65
N GLU A 172 6.71 7.85 -7.47
CA GLU A 172 6.42 7.44 -8.85
C GLU A 172 6.74 5.95 -9.02
N HIS A 173 5.87 5.23 -9.74
CA HIS A 173 6.04 3.81 -9.99
C HIS A 173 7.03 3.57 -11.13
N ILE A 174 8.16 2.93 -10.82
CA ILE A 174 9.24 2.64 -11.80
C ILE A 174 9.27 1.18 -12.26
N GLY A 175 8.37 0.35 -11.76
CA GLY A 175 8.33 -1.11 -12.00
C GLY A 175 7.99 -1.55 -13.43
N ASN A 176 7.58 -0.66 -14.32
CA ASN A 176 7.40 -0.82 -15.78
C ASN A 176 7.09 -2.26 -16.25
N LYS A 177 5.96 -2.85 -15.81
CA LYS A 177 5.46 -4.17 -16.22
C LYS A 177 6.30 -5.38 -15.77
N ARG A 178 7.28 -5.23 -14.89
CA ARG A 178 8.10 -6.31 -14.34
C ARG A 178 7.41 -7.01 -13.15
N HIS A 179 6.19 -7.51 -13.32
CA HIS A 179 5.46 -8.19 -12.23
C HIS A 179 5.86 -9.67 -12.14
N VAL A 180 6.52 -10.05 -11.07
CA VAL A 180 6.91 -11.45 -10.79
C VAL A 180 5.69 -12.35 -10.52
N HIS A 181 4.55 -11.78 -10.13
CA HIS A 181 3.37 -12.54 -9.68
C HIS A 181 2.44 -13.03 -10.80
N PHE A 182 2.51 -12.49 -12.01
CA PHE A 182 1.62 -12.90 -13.10
C PHE A 182 1.80 -14.36 -13.56
N SER A 183 2.95 -14.99 -13.32
CA SER A 183 3.28 -16.32 -13.82
C SER A 183 2.71 -17.47 -12.98
N LYS A 184 2.21 -17.22 -11.76
CA LYS A 184 1.76 -18.27 -10.82
C LYS A 184 0.27 -18.20 -10.42
N ARG A 185 -0.47 -17.18 -10.86
CA ARG A 185 -1.93 -17.17 -10.66
C ARG A 185 -2.57 -18.23 -11.53
N GLY A 186 -3.34 -19.15 -10.96
CA GLY A 186 -4.14 -20.12 -11.70
C GLY A 186 -5.06 -19.39 -12.70
N LYS A 187 -5.47 -20.07 -13.79
CA LYS A 187 -6.30 -19.48 -14.87
C LYS A 187 -7.54 -18.75 -14.34
N ASN A 188 -8.15 -19.26 -13.26
CA ASN A 188 -9.35 -18.66 -12.65
C ASN A 188 -9.02 -17.32 -11.97
N SER A 189 -7.89 -17.18 -11.26
CA SER A 189 -7.53 -15.95 -10.59
C SER A 189 -7.15 -14.82 -11.56
N VAL A 190 -6.66 -15.14 -12.75
CA VAL A 190 -6.42 -14.15 -13.82
C VAL A 190 -7.72 -13.67 -14.42
N LEU A 191 -8.70 -14.56 -14.56
CA LEU A 191 -10.04 -14.21 -15.04
C LEU A 191 -10.76 -13.35 -14.02
N ASP A 192 -10.72 -13.72 -12.74
CA ASP A 192 -11.31 -12.98 -11.64
C ASP A 192 -10.71 -11.56 -11.52
N PHE A 193 -9.39 -11.42 -11.65
CA PHE A 193 -8.72 -10.13 -11.69
C PHE A 193 -9.16 -9.26 -12.87
N LYS A 194 -9.30 -9.87 -14.08
CA LYS A 194 -9.78 -9.14 -15.26
C LYS A 194 -11.24 -8.71 -15.10
N ILE A 195 -12.08 -9.57 -14.53
CA ILE A 195 -13.49 -9.28 -14.24
C ILE A 195 -13.58 -8.16 -13.21
N ASP A 196 -12.86 -8.24 -12.10
CA ASP A 196 -12.84 -7.20 -11.07
C ASP A 196 -12.41 -5.84 -11.66
N ARG A 197 -11.33 -5.82 -12.44
CA ARG A 197 -10.86 -4.61 -13.11
C ARG A 197 -11.88 -4.05 -14.11
N MET A 198 -12.59 -4.93 -14.82
CA MET A 198 -13.67 -4.54 -15.74
C MET A 198 -14.86 -3.97 -14.97
N VAL A 199 -15.28 -4.61 -13.89
CA VAL A 199 -16.37 -4.14 -13.02
C VAL A 199 -16.02 -2.78 -12.40
N LYS A 200 -14.80 -2.61 -11.86
CA LYS A 200 -14.32 -1.32 -11.35
C LYS A 200 -14.33 -0.24 -12.42
N LYS A 201 -13.87 -0.56 -13.63
CA LYS A 201 -13.89 0.38 -14.76
C LYS A 201 -15.32 0.78 -15.16
N ILE A 202 -16.25 -0.16 -15.23
CA ILE A 202 -17.68 0.09 -15.53
C ILE A 202 -18.26 0.98 -14.43
N ARG A 203 -18.03 0.62 -13.16
CA ARG A 203 -18.50 1.38 -12.00
C ARG A 203 -17.95 2.80 -11.98
N TYR A 204 -16.66 2.98 -12.25
CA TYR A 204 -16.03 4.29 -12.38
C TYR A 204 -16.68 5.12 -13.50
N THR A 205 -16.89 4.53 -14.68
CA THR A 205 -17.56 5.20 -15.81
C THR A 205 -18.98 5.62 -15.43
N PHE A 206 -19.70 4.76 -14.72
CA PHE A 206 -21.04 5.05 -14.23
C PHE A 206 -21.03 6.20 -13.23
N LEU A 207 -20.15 6.17 -12.23
CA LEU A 207 -19.99 7.24 -11.25
C LEU A 207 -19.58 8.57 -11.89
N LYS A 208 -18.77 8.51 -12.94
CA LYS A 208 -18.38 9.69 -13.73
C LYS A 208 -19.56 10.27 -14.51
N LEU A 209 -20.38 9.43 -15.13
CA LEU A 209 -21.60 9.86 -15.85
C LEU A 209 -22.62 10.54 -14.93
N PHE A 210 -22.76 10.04 -13.70
CA PHE A 210 -23.65 10.64 -12.68
C PHE A 210 -22.97 11.74 -11.85
N GLY A 211 -21.81 12.18 -12.27
CA GLY A 211 -21.14 13.32 -11.66
C GLY A 211 -20.65 13.11 -10.22
N LYS A 212 -20.50 11.85 -9.75
CA LYS A 212 -20.03 11.51 -8.40
C LYS A 212 -18.49 11.43 -8.27
N VAL A 213 -17.78 11.31 -9.41
CA VAL A 213 -16.32 11.32 -9.50
C VAL A 213 -15.86 12.08 -10.74
N LYS A 214 -14.61 12.57 -10.74
CA LYS A 214 -13.96 13.20 -11.92
C LYS A 214 -13.35 12.18 -12.86
#